data_d29e60d725532ce62ca7e8f54fe852ae
#
_entry.id   d29e60d725532ce62ca7e8f54fe852ae
#
_cell.length_a   1.000
_cell.length_b   1.000
_cell.length_c   1.000
_cell.angle_alpha   90.00
_cell.angle_beta   90.00
_cell.angle_gamma   90.00
#
_symmetry.space_group_name_H-M   'P 1'
#
loop_
_entity.id
_entity.type
_entity.pdbx_description
1 polymer ?
#
loop_
_entity_poly.entity_id
_entity_poly.type
_entity_poly.pdbx_seq_one_letter_code
_entity_poly.pdbx_strand_id
1 'polypeptide(L)'
;MELRNLITFIHVVELGSFTKAAEQLGYSQSTVSFQIKQLEDELGCLLFERINHTINLTDKGHELVSYAHQIRTLTDDFKESIEEDKECSGHIHIVTPDSVCEEMINTHYIDFHRKYPSISICFTTGDSAIMLDMLDHNEADVIITLDHRLYNKDYIIAKEQQLPMHFVTGCNSKFAGKKNLSIKDIINEPFILTEYGQGYRRVFDRELAKKSLEITPVLEIGRTDIITSMIAQSDMISYLPDFVTKPLIESGELVYLDVCDMNIDIWKQLIYHKNKWLSRSMKTFIDYVKEAEFTN
;
A
#
# COMPACT_ATOMS: atom_id res chain seq x y z
N MET A 1 -11.52 -27.35 15.29
CA MET A 1 -11.15 -25.91 15.49
C MET A 1 -12.44 -25.10 15.40
N GLU A 2 -12.79 -24.40 16.48
CA GLU A 2 -13.98 -23.55 16.49
C GLU A 2 -13.63 -22.15 16.00
N LEU A 3 -14.47 -21.57 15.13
CA LEU A 3 -14.29 -20.21 14.62
C LEU A 3 -14.19 -19.16 15.76
N ARG A 4 -14.94 -19.39 16.84
CA ARG A 4 -14.90 -18.54 18.04
C ARG A 4 -13.51 -18.46 18.66
N ASN A 5 -12.78 -19.57 18.72
CA ASN A 5 -11.42 -19.61 19.27
C ASN A 5 -10.44 -18.86 18.40
N LEU A 6 -10.60 -18.92 17.06
CA LEU A 6 -9.81 -18.12 16.12
C LEU A 6 -10.08 -16.62 16.24
N ILE A 7 -11.35 -16.22 16.38
CA ILE A 7 -11.71 -14.81 16.59
C ILE A 7 -11.08 -14.32 17.90
N THR A 8 -11.16 -15.12 18.97
CA THR A 8 -10.52 -14.78 20.25
C THR A 8 -9.01 -14.66 20.13
N PHE A 9 -8.37 -15.54 19.36
CA PHE A 9 -6.93 -15.47 19.07
C PHE A 9 -6.58 -14.15 18.38
N ILE A 10 -7.30 -13.76 17.32
CA ILE A 10 -7.10 -12.49 16.60
C ILE A 10 -7.16 -11.30 17.58
N HIS A 11 -8.21 -11.22 18.42
CA HIS A 11 -8.34 -10.11 19.39
C HIS A 11 -7.22 -10.07 20.43
N VAL A 12 -6.74 -11.25 20.89
CA VAL A 12 -5.59 -11.27 21.81
C VAL A 12 -4.33 -10.75 21.12
N VAL A 13 -4.12 -11.09 19.85
CA VAL A 13 -2.98 -10.61 19.04
C VAL A 13 -3.08 -9.09 18.85
N GLU A 14 -4.20 -8.59 18.33
CA GLU A 14 -4.42 -7.18 18.02
C GLU A 14 -4.28 -6.26 19.26
N LEU A 15 -4.73 -6.72 20.42
CA LEU A 15 -4.71 -5.94 21.67
C LEU A 15 -3.49 -6.19 22.55
N GLY A 16 -2.69 -7.21 22.24
CA GLY A 16 -1.54 -7.61 23.05
C GLY A 16 -1.91 -7.99 24.50
N SER A 17 -3.19 -8.33 24.78
CA SER A 17 -3.69 -8.53 26.15
C SER A 17 -4.93 -9.42 26.20
N PHE A 18 -4.86 -10.48 27.00
CA PHE A 18 -6.01 -11.35 27.27
C PHE A 18 -7.16 -10.61 27.98
N THR A 19 -6.83 -9.67 28.85
CA THR A 19 -7.83 -8.89 29.59
C THR A 19 -8.57 -7.93 28.67
N LYS A 20 -7.85 -7.17 27.84
CA LYS A 20 -8.46 -6.25 26.87
C LYS A 20 -9.30 -6.99 25.83
N ALA A 21 -8.82 -8.15 25.36
CA ALA A 21 -9.57 -9.00 24.44
C ALA A 21 -10.87 -9.52 25.10
N ALA A 22 -10.82 -9.88 26.36
CA ALA A 22 -12.00 -10.31 27.11
C ALA A 22 -13.03 -9.17 27.24
N GLU A 23 -12.59 -7.98 27.58
CA GLU A 23 -13.46 -6.79 27.67
C GLU A 23 -14.13 -6.49 26.31
N GLN A 24 -13.37 -6.50 25.23
CA GLN A 24 -13.89 -6.22 23.88
C GLN A 24 -14.88 -7.28 23.39
N LEU A 25 -14.61 -8.55 23.71
CA LEU A 25 -15.48 -9.68 23.32
C LEU A 25 -16.67 -9.90 24.25
N GLY A 26 -16.75 -9.18 25.37
CA GLY A 26 -17.79 -9.37 26.38
C GLY A 26 -17.65 -10.69 27.17
N TYR A 27 -16.41 -11.20 27.29
CA TYR A 27 -16.07 -12.43 27.99
C TYR A 27 -15.32 -12.17 29.32
N SER A 28 -15.23 -13.21 30.16
CA SER A 28 -14.25 -13.21 31.24
C SER A 28 -12.84 -13.52 30.71
N GLN A 29 -11.81 -13.00 31.35
CA GLN A 29 -10.41 -13.32 31.02
C GLN A 29 -10.12 -14.83 31.07
N SER A 30 -10.78 -15.56 32.03
CA SER A 30 -10.68 -17.01 32.11
C SER A 30 -11.28 -17.73 30.90
N THR A 31 -12.37 -17.19 30.32
CA THR A 31 -12.98 -17.71 29.08
C THR A 31 -12.04 -17.55 27.92
N VAL A 32 -11.45 -16.36 27.76
CA VAL A 32 -10.46 -16.08 26.68
C VAL A 32 -9.25 -17.01 26.82
N SER A 33 -8.69 -17.15 28.06
CA SER A 33 -7.57 -18.06 28.28
C SER A 33 -7.91 -19.52 27.99
N PHE A 34 -9.13 -19.95 28.31
CA PHE A 34 -9.61 -21.31 28.01
C PHE A 34 -9.74 -21.54 26.50
N GLN A 35 -10.30 -20.58 25.77
CA GLN A 35 -10.46 -20.67 24.30
C GLN A 35 -9.11 -20.73 23.58
N ILE A 36 -8.13 -19.92 24.02
CA ILE A 36 -6.77 -19.98 23.47
C ILE A 36 -6.13 -21.33 23.79
N LYS A 37 -6.22 -21.81 25.04
CA LYS A 37 -5.67 -23.11 25.39
C LYS A 37 -6.31 -24.23 24.58
N GLN A 38 -7.62 -24.21 24.39
CA GLN A 38 -8.33 -25.19 23.56
C GLN A 38 -7.82 -25.18 22.12
N LEU A 39 -7.53 -23.99 21.56
CA LEU A 39 -6.96 -23.84 20.24
C LEU A 39 -5.53 -24.42 20.15
N GLU A 40 -4.68 -24.13 21.15
CA GLU A 40 -3.33 -24.65 21.28
C GLU A 40 -3.31 -26.18 21.44
N ASP A 41 -4.19 -26.73 22.29
CA ASP A 41 -4.33 -28.16 22.51
C ASP A 41 -4.76 -28.88 21.21
N GLU A 42 -5.68 -28.30 20.45
CA GLU A 42 -6.17 -28.86 19.19
C GLU A 42 -5.11 -28.80 18.07
N LEU A 43 -4.31 -27.73 18.02
CA LEU A 43 -3.22 -27.56 17.03
C LEU A 43 -1.94 -28.29 17.45
N GLY A 44 -1.83 -28.74 18.69
CA GLY A 44 -0.67 -29.41 19.23
C GLY A 44 0.58 -28.53 19.38
N CYS A 45 0.40 -27.20 19.42
CA CYS A 45 1.49 -26.24 19.56
C CYS A 45 1.05 -25.03 20.39
N LEU A 46 2.03 -24.35 21.01
CA LEU A 46 1.78 -23.07 21.67
C LEU A 46 1.74 -21.95 20.63
N LEU A 47 0.80 -21.04 20.78
CA LEU A 47 0.62 -19.86 19.94
C LEU A 47 1.19 -18.60 20.60
N PHE A 48 1.22 -18.59 21.93
CA PHE A 48 1.75 -17.48 22.73
C PHE A 48 2.86 -17.94 23.67
N GLU A 49 3.87 -17.09 23.80
CA GLU A 49 4.87 -17.15 24.86
C GLU A 49 4.54 -16.14 25.95
N ARG A 50 4.63 -16.56 27.22
CA ARG A 50 4.40 -15.71 28.38
C ARG A 50 5.70 -15.54 29.15
N ILE A 51 6.42 -14.46 28.85
CA ILE A 51 7.69 -14.13 29.50
C ILE A 51 7.52 -12.81 30.26
N ASN A 52 7.77 -12.79 31.56
CA ASN A 52 7.77 -11.58 32.40
C ASN A 52 6.49 -10.71 32.23
N HIS A 53 5.30 -11.33 32.26
CA HIS A 53 4.00 -10.67 32.05
C HIS A 53 3.79 -10.05 30.68
N THR A 54 4.68 -10.24 29.72
CA THR A 54 4.48 -9.89 28.30
C THR A 54 3.96 -11.11 27.54
N ILE A 55 3.11 -10.83 26.54
CA ILE A 55 2.52 -11.83 25.67
C ILE A 55 3.15 -11.60 24.28
N ASN A 56 3.89 -12.59 23.80
CA ASN A 56 4.46 -12.59 22.46
C ASN A 56 3.92 -13.80 21.69
N LEU A 57 3.83 -13.67 20.39
CA LEU A 57 3.52 -14.80 19.52
C LEU A 57 4.74 -15.73 19.40
N THR A 58 4.48 -17.03 19.32
CA THR A 58 5.46 -18.01 18.83
C THR A 58 5.53 -17.92 17.29
N ASP A 59 6.51 -18.59 16.68
CA ASP A 59 6.58 -18.72 15.21
C ASP A 59 5.28 -19.30 14.65
N LYS A 60 4.68 -20.30 15.33
CA LYS A 60 3.40 -20.89 14.95
C LYS A 60 2.22 -19.93 15.20
N GLY A 61 2.31 -19.08 16.21
CA GLY A 61 1.37 -17.98 16.42
C GLY A 61 1.39 -16.99 15.25
N HIS A 62 2.57 -16.56 14.82
CA HIS A 62 2.73 -15.69 13.66
C HIS A 62 2.17 -16.31 12.38
N GLU A 63 2.44 -17.57 12.13
CA GLU A 63 1.89 -18.30 11.00
C GLU A 63 0.35 -18.36 11.05
N LEU A 64 -0.22 -18.64 12.21
CA LEU A 64 -1.67 -18.74 12.39
C LEU A 64 -2.39 -17.39 12.18
N VAL A 65 -1.77 -16.24 12.45
CA VAL A 65 -2.40 -14.92 12.31
C VAL A 65 -2.95 -14.75 10.89
N SER A 66 -2.15 -15.04 9.87
CA SER A 66 -2.58 -14.89 8.48
C SER A 66 -3.76 -15.79 8.13
N TYR A 67 -3.71 -17.06 8.53
CA TYR A 67 -4.83 -18.01 8.31
C TYR A 67 -6.09 -17.63 9.09
N ALA A 68 -5.94 -17.15 10.31
CA ALA A 68 -7.07 -16.73 11.14
C ALA A 68 -7.81 -15.53 10.53
N HIS A 69 -7.09 -14.54 10.03
CA HIS A 69 -7.68 -13.42 9.30
C HIS A 69 -8.37 -13.87 8.00
N GLN A 70 -7.78 -14.78 7.24
CA GLN A 70 -8.41 -15.34 6.03
C GLN A 70 -9.74 -16.03 6.35
N ILE A 71 -9.77 -16.88 7.37
CA ILE A 71 -11.00 -17.59 7.79
C ILE A 71 -12.06 -16.61 8.25
N ARG A 72 -11.68 -15.57 9.00
CA ARG A 72 -12.61 -14.51 9.44
C ARG A 72 -13.22 -13.81 8.22
N THR A 73 -12.38 -13.31 7.31
CA THR A 73 -12.83 -12.62 6.09
C THR A 73 -13.77 -13.48 5.26
N LEU A 74 -13.41 -14.74 4.97
CA LEU A 74 -14.26 -15.67 4.22
C LEU A 74 -15.61 -15.93 4.90
N THR A 75 -15.62 -15.98 6.24
CA THR A 75 -16.86 -16.19 7.00
C THR A 75 -17.76 -14.96 6.97
N ASP A 76 -17.17 -13.78 7.05
CA ASP A 76 -17.92 -12.52 7.03
C ASP A 76 -18.44 -12.24 5.61
N ASP A 77 -17.63 -12.47 4.57
CA ASP A 77 -18.04 -12.40 3.16
C ASP A 77 -19.21 -13.35 2.87
N PHE A 78 -19.19 -14.58 3.42
CA PHE A 78 -20.28 -15.52 3.26
C PHE A 78 -21.56 -15.04 3.95
N LYS A 79 -21.49 -14.49 5.15
CA LYS A 79 -22.66 -13.91 5.84
C LYS A 79 -23.26 -12.75 5.05
N GLU A 80 -22.41 -11.87 4.50
CA GLU A 80 -22.85 -10.77 3.65
C GLU A 80 -23.51 -11.24 2.35
N SER A 81 -23.01 -12.34 1.76
CA SER A 81 -23.56 -12.89 0.51
C SER A 81 -24.98 -13.46 0.66
N ILE A 82 -25.39 -13.84 1.87
CA ILE A 82 -26.73 -14.37 2.16
C ILE A 82 -27.78 -13.25 2.23
N GLU A 83 -27.37 -12.03 2.53
CA GLU A 83 -28.27 -10.88 2.70
C GLU A 83 -28.38 -10.08 1.37
N GLU A 84 -29.10 -10.62 0.37
CA GLU A 84 -29.26 -10.03 -0.97
C GLU A 84 -29.87 -8.61 -1.00
N ASP A 85 -30.50 -8.15 0.07
CA ASP A 85 -31.30 -6.91 0.13
C ASP A 85 -30.66 -5.75 0.91
N LYS A 86 -29.42 -5.86 1.40
CA LYS A 86 -28.75 -4.76 2.14
C LYS A 86 -27.83 -3.94 1.26
N GLU A 87 -27.66 -2.66 1.64
CA GLU A 87 -26.62 -1.76 1.11
C GLU A 87 -25.27 -2.49 1.06
N CYS A 88 -24.52 -2.25 -0.03
CA CYS A 88 -23.20 -2.86 -0.21
C CYS A 88 -22.30 -2.47 0.96
N SER A 89 -22.02 -3.40 1.84
CA SER A 89 -21.21 -3.22 3.06
C SER A 89 -19.99 -4.13 3.02
N GLY A 90 -19.00 -3.83 3.83
CA GLY A 90 -17.80 -4.66 3.99
C GLY A 90 -16.57 -3.86 4.37
N HIS A 91 -15.46 -4.57 4.51
CA HIS A 91 -14.17 -4.00 4.80
C HIS A 91 -13.19 -4.35 3.68
N ILE A 92 -12.38 -3.39 3.25
CA ILE A 92 -11.39 -3.58 2.18
C ILE A 92 -10.04 -3.07 2.70
N HIS A 93 -9.04 -3.93 2.67
CA HIS A 93 -7.66 -3.57 3.00
C HIS A 93 -6.86 -3.38 1.72
N ILE A 94 -6.36 -2.17 1.53
CA ILE A 94 -5.60 -1.75 0.35
C ILE A 94 -4.18 -1.43 0.77
N VAL A 95 -3.21 -1.98 0.03
CA VAL A 95 -1.80 -1.64 0.24
C VAL A 95 -1.25 -0.94 -1.00
N THR A 96 -0.59 0.20 -0.81
CA THR A 96 -0.19 1.07 -1.91
C THR A 96 1.01 1.96 -1.50
N PRO A 97 1.77 2.56 -2.44
CA PRO A 97 2.75 3.61 -2.11
C PRO A 97 2.08 4.84 -1.50
N ASP A 98 2.81 5.58 -0.67
CA ASP A 98 2.31 6.81 -0.03
C ASP A 98 1.70 7.80 -1.02
N SER A 99 2.36 8.03 -2.15
CA SER A 99 1.89 8.97 -3.18
C SER A 99 0.54 8.61 -3.78
N VAL A 100 0.29 7.30 -4.01
CA VAL A 100 -1.01 6.83 -4.51
C VAL A 100 -2.07 6.88 -3.42
N CYS A 101 -1.71 6.54 -2.18
CA CYS A 101 -2.60 6.65 -1.03
C CYS A 101 -3.09 8.09 -0.86
N GLU A 102 -2.17 9.05 -0.92
CA GLU A 102 -2.47 10.48 -0.81
C GLU A 102 -3.38 10.95 -1.95
N GLU A 103 -3.09 10.57 -3.19
CA GLU A 103 -3.93 10.90 -4.36
C GLU A 103 -5.34 10.35 -4.19
N MET A 104 -5.48 9.07 -3.85
CA MET A 104 -6.78 8.42 -3.68
C MET A 104 -7.62 9.07 -2.58
N ILE A 105 -7.01 9.38 -1.44
CA ILE A 105 -7.71 9.98 -0.31
C ILE A 105 -8.17 11.41 -0.66
N ASN A 106 -7.29 12.21 -1.23
CA ASN A 106 -7.56 13.61 -1.51
C ASN A 106 -8.55 13.80 -2.68
N THR A 107 -8.56 12.89 -3.65
CA THR A 107 -9.31 13.08 -4.89
C THR A 107 -10.58 12.22 -4.95
N HIS A 108 -10.56 10.98 -4.47
CA HIS A 108 -11.59 10.00 -4.79
C HIS A 108 -12.31 9.41 -3.57
N TYR A 109 -11.67 9.37 -2.40
CA TYR A 109 -12.23 8.69 -1.22
C TYR A 109 -13.56 9.29 -0.76
N ILE A 110 -13.70 10.62 -0.75
CA ILE A 110 -14.94 11.28 -0.30
C ILE A 110 -16.12 10.91 -1.20
N ASP A 111 -15.90 10.88 -2.51
CA ASP A 111 -16.96 10.52 -3.46
C ASP A 111 -17.30 9.03 -3.40
N PHE A 112 -16.30 8.16 -3.21
CA PHE A 112 -16.52 6.76 -2.94
C PHE A 112 -17.36 6.54 -1.67
N HIS A 113 -16.98 7.15 -0.56
CA HIS A 113 -17.68 7.02 0.71
C HIS A 113 -19.13 7.55 0.64
N ARG A 114 -19.38 8.63 -0.12
CA ARG A 114 -20.75 9.12 -0.35
C ARG A 114 -21.62 8.14 -1.10
N LYS A 115 -21.05 7.42 -2.08
CA LYS A 115 -21.77 6.41 -2.87
C LYS A 115 -21.97 5.09 -2.11
N TYR A 116 -21.01 4.74 -1.24
CA TYR A 116 -20.96 3.46 -0.55
C TYR A 116 -20.59 3.64 0.93
N PRO A 117 -21.48 4.28 1.73
CA PRO A 117 -21.16 4.67 3.10
C PRO A 117 -20.94 3.48 4.05
N SER A 118 -21.46 2.31 3.71
CA SER A 118 -21.33 1.08 4.49
C SER A 118 -20.08 0.27 4.16
N ILE A 119 -19.23 0.72 3.22
CA ILE A 119 -17.92 0.12 2.93
C ILE A 119 -16.84 0.87 3.71
N SER A 120 -16.13 0.16 4.59
CA SER A 120 -14.95 0.69 5.27
C SER A 120 -13.67 0.33 4.50
N ILE A 121 -12.72 1.26 4.43
CA ILE A 121 -11.44 1.06 3.77
C ILE A 121 -10.31 1.25 4.78
N CYS A 122 -9.37 0.32 4.79
CA CYS A 122 -8.09 0.44 5.47
C CYS A 122 -6.99 0.63 4.42
N PHE A 123 -6.21 1.70 4.52
CA PHE A 123 -5.01 1.88 3.73
C PHE A 123 -3.78 1.56 4.56
N THR A 124 -2.88 0.77 3.99
CA THR A 124 -1.52 0.57 4.48
C THR A 124 -0.55 1.00 3.39
N THR A 125 0.49 1.72 3.75
CA THR A 125 1.52 2.11 2.80
C THR A 125 2.74 1.20 2.94
N GLY A 126 3.37 0.89 1.79
CA GLY A 126 4.52 0.01 1.76
C GLY A 126 5.21 -0.03 0.40
N ASP A 127 6.33 -0.72 0.34
CA ASP A 127 7.03 -1.01 -0.91
C ASP A 127 6.42 -2.21 -1.65
N SER A 128 6.86 -2.43 -2.90
CA SER A 128 6.32 -3.51 -3.74
C SER A 128 6.54 -4.91 -3.14
N ALA A 129 7.59 -5.12 -2.36
CA ALA A 129 7.87 -6.43 -1.75
C ALA A 129 6.89 -6.70 -0.60
N ILE A 130 6.68 -5.72 0.27
CA ILE A 130 5.69 -5.79 1.36
C ILE A 130 4.28 -5.97 0.78
N MET A 131 3.93 -5.20 -0.26
CA MET A 131 2.61 -5.31 -0.92
C MET A 131 2.33 -6.72 -1.44
N LEU A 132 3.30 -7.32 -2.14
CA LEU A 132 3.16 -8.66 -2.70
C LEU A 132 3.10 -9.71 -1.60
N ASP A 133 3.93 -9.60 -0.57
CA ASP A 133 3.91 -10.49 0.59
C ASP A 133 2.55 -10.47 1.30
N MET A 134 2.00 -9.29 1.59
CA MET A 134 0.68 -9.13 2.20
C MET A 134 -0.44 -9.68 1.30
N LEU A 135 -0.29 -9.55 -0.02
CA LEU A 135 -1.26 -10.11 -0.97
C LEU A 135 -1.22 -11.64 -0.99
N ASP A 136 -0.02 -12.24 -0.98
CA ASP A 136 0.19 -13.69 -0.97
C ASP A 136 -0.31 -14.33 0.33
N HIS A 137 -0.18 -13.62 1.45
CA HIS A 137 -0.69 -14.06 2.75
C HIS A 137 -2.15 -13.66 3.01
N ASN A 138 -2.83 -13.07 2.01
CA ASN A 138 -4.22 -12.57 2.13
C ASN A 138 -4.43 -11.57 3.28
N GLU A 139 -3.38 -10.86 3.65
CA GLU A 139 -3.43 -9.75 4.60
C GLU A 139 -3.91 -8.46 3.94
N ALA A 140 -3.74 -8.35 2.61
CA ALA A 140 -4.32 -7.31 1.77
C ALA A 140 -5.38 -7.90 0.82
N ASP A 141 -6.42 -7.14 0.53
CA ASP A 141 -7.43 -7.49 -0.46
C ASP A 141 -6.99 -7.10 -1.87
N VAL A 142 -6.43 -5.91 -1.98
CA VAL A 142 -6.00 -5.27 -3.22
C VAL A 142 -4.72 -4.52 -2.98
N ILE A 143 -3.84 -4.51 -3.97
CA ILE A 143 -2.68 -3.63 -3.99
C ILE A 143 -2.71 -2.72 -5.22
N ILE A 144 -2.16 -1.52 -5.08
CA ILE A 144 -1.89 -0.63 -6.21
C ILE A 144 -0.40 -0.36 -6.22
N THR A 145 0.29 -0.79 -7.27
CA THR A 145 1.75 -0.65 -7.38
C THR A 145 2.14 0.51 -8.28
N LEU A 146 3.30 1.11 -8.01
CA LEU A 146 4.04 1.99 -8.92
C LEU A 146 5.44 1.41 -9.12
N ASP A 147 5.60 0.60 -10.14
CA ASP A 147 6.85 -0.13 -10.38
C ASP A 147 7.03 -0.42 -11.88
N HIS A 148 8.04 -1.23 -12.22
CA HIS A 148 8.03 -1.89 -13.52
C HIS A 148 6.77 -2.76 -13.65
N ARG A 149 6.36 -3.02 -14.86
CA ARG A 149 5.17 -3.84 -15.13
C ARG A 149 5.34 -5.23 -14.51
N LEU A 150 4.52 -5.51 -13.48
CA LEU A 150 4.49 -6.80 -12.80
C LEU A 150 3.63 -7.77 -13.60
N TYR A 151 4.13 -9.00 -13.72
CA TYR A 151 3.37 -10.11 -14.30
C TYR A 151 3.68 -11.39 -13.52
N ASN A 152 2.66 -11.97 -12.91
CA ASN A 152 2.76 -13.24 -12.21
C ASN A 152 1.46 -14.02 -12.40
N LYS A 153 1.56 -15.33 -12.59
CA LYS A 153 0.41 -16.25 -12.80
C LYS A 153 -0.54 -16.33 -11.60
N ASP A 154 -0.08 -15.91 -10.44
CA ASP A 154 -0.84 -15.97 -9.19
C ASP A 154 -1.62 -14.68 -8.91
N TYR A 155 -1.46 -13.66 -9.75
CA TYR A 155 -2.13 -12.37 -9.63
C TYR A 155 -3.05 -12.08 -10.80
N ILE A 156 -4.13 -11.38 -10.51
CA ILE A 156 -5.03 -10.77 -11.50
C ILE A 156 -4.72 -9.28 -11.54
N ILE A 157 -4.32 -8.80 -12.70
CA ILE A 157 -4.16 -7.36 -12.97
C ILE A 157 -5.52 -6.85 -13.42
N ALA A 158 -6.24 -6.22 -12.50
CA ALA A 158 -7.59 -5.71 -12.78
C ALA A 158 -7.57 -4.50 -13.72
N LYS A 159 -6.55 -3.66 -13.61
CA LYS A 159 -6.28 -2.51 -14.48
C LYS A 159 -4.80 -2.16 -14.41
N GLU A 160 -4.28 -1.60 -15.50
CA GLU A 160 -2.91 -1.07 -15.54
C GLU A 160 -2.84 0.16 -16.44
N GLN A 161 -1.89 1.02 -16.15
CA GLN A 161 -1.60 2.23 -16.90
C GLN A 161 -0.11 2.56 -16.79
N GLN A 162 0.51 2.94 -17.89
CA GLN A 162 1.84 3.53 -17.86
C GLN A 162 1.73 4.97 -17.36
N LEU A 163 2.55 5.32 -16.38
CA LEU A 163 2.55 6.67 -15.83
C LEU A 163 3.73 7.49 -16.34
N PRO A 164 3.47 8.72 -16.80
CA PRO A 164 4.53 9.65 -17.07
C PRO A 164 5.21 10.08 -15.77
N MET A 165 6.54 10.12 -15.82
CA MET A 165 7.39 10.61 -14.74
C MET A 165 8.43 11.56 -15.28
N HIS A 166 8.69 12.63 -14.56
CA HIS A 166 9.65 13.63 -14.99
C HIS A 166 10.63 14.03 -13.89
N PHE A 167 11.79 14.47 -14.29
CA PHE A 167 12.64 15.27 -13.44
C PHE A 167 12.00 16.63 -13.23
N VAL A 168 11.96 17.07 -11.98
CA VAL A 168 11.30 18.32 -11.58
C VAL A 168 12.22 19.15 -10.69
N THR A 169 12.08 20.46 -10.79
CA THR A 169 12.80 21.44 -9.96
C THR A 169 11.95 22.69 -9.76
N GLY A 170 12.36 23.57 -8.86
CA GLY A 170 11.72 24.87 -8.67
C GLY A 170 11.78 25.75 -9.92
N CYS A 171 10.77 26.60 -10.13
CA CYS A 171 10.66 27.46 -11.30
C CYS A 171 11.84 28.47 -11.46
N ASN A 172 12.52 28.80 -10.36
CA ASN A 172 13.68 29.70 -10.33
C ASN A 172 15.03 28.97 -10.50
N SER A 173 15.02 27.66 -10.71
CA SER A 173 16.23 26.87 -10.87
C SER A 173 17.01 27.27 -12.13
N LYS A 174 18.35 27.20 -12.05
CA LYS A 174 19.26 27.41 -13.19
C LYS A 174 19.01 26.48 -14.36
N PHE A 175 18.23 25.41 -14.18
CA PHE A 175 17.83 24.45 -15.22
C PHE A 175 16.45 24.72 -15.81
N ALA A 176 15.68 25.64 -15.22
CA ALA A 176 14.37 25.99 -15.72
C ALA A 176 14.45 26.47 -17.18
N GLY A 177 13.63 25.88 -18.06
CA GLY A 177 13.58 26.20 -19.49
C GLY A 177 14.73 25.69 -20.35
N LYS A 178 15.75 25.03 -19.79
CA LYS A 178 16.78 24.36 -20.59
C LYS A 178 16.21 23.16 -21.32
N LYS A 179 16.70 22.94 -22.53
CA LYS A 179 16.26 21.84 -23.42
C LYS A 179 17.37 20.84 -23.69
N ASN A 180 16.97 19.59 -23.95
CA ASN A 180 17.86 18.49 -24.31
C ASN A 180 18.98 18.26 -23.27
N LEU A 181 18.65 18.33 -21.99
CA LEU A 181 19.58 17.97 -20.92
C LEU A 181 19.87 16.47 -20.99
N SER A 182 21.11 16.10 -20.71
CA SER A 182 21.45 14.71 -20.38
C SER A 182 21.40 14.49 -18.88
N ILE A 183 21.24 13.26 -18.44
CA ILE A 183 21.34 12.94 -16.99
C ILE A 183 22.68 13.40 -16.40
N LYS A 184 23.76 13.41 -17.18
CA LYS A 184 25.08 13.84 -16.74
C LYS A 184 25.17 15.34 -16.45
N ASP A 185 24.27 16.14 -17.06
CA ASP A 185 24.23 17.60 -16.81
C ASP A 185 23.66 17.94 -15.43
N ILE A 186 22.87 17.02 -14.86
CA ILE A 186 22.17 17.23 -13.60
C ILE A 186 22.59 16.26 -12.47
N ILE A 187 23.32 15.20 -12.78
CA ILE A 187 23.62 14.12 -11.83
C ILE A 187 24.37 14.56 -10.58
N ASN A 188 25.16 15.64 -10.67
CA ASN A 188 25.94 16.20 -9.55
C ASN A 188 25.18 17.28 -8.78
N GLU A 189 23.96 17.58 -9.15
CA GLU A 189 23.11 18.53 -8.40
C GLU A 189 22.53 17.89 -7.15
N PRO A 190 22.05 18.68 -6.19
CA PRO A 190 21.39 18.12 -5.02
C PRO A 190 20.03 17.52 -5.39
N PHE A 191 19.90 16.22 -5.15
CA PHE A 191 18.64 15.48 -5.34
C PHE A 191 17.94 15.23 -4.01
N ILE A 192 16.61 15.37 -4.01
CA ILE A 192 15.72 14.80 -3.01
C ILE A 192 14.96 13.66 -3.69
N LEU A 193 15.06 12.46 -3.14
CA LEU A 193 14.43 11.27 -3.75
C LEU A 193 13.58 10.54 -2.71
N THR A 194 12.67 9.71 -3.19
CA THR A 194 11.96 8.77 -2.32
C THR A 194 12.93 7.73 -1.76
N GLU A 195 12.50 7.03 -0.72
CA GLU A 195 13.31 6.05 -0.02
C GLU A 195 13.83 4.96 -0.95
N TYR A 196 15.06 4.53 -0.68
CA TYR A 196 15.69 3.44 -1.41
C TYR A 196 14.83 2.17 -1.35
N GLY A 197 14.66 1.49 -2.49
CA GLY A 197 13.89 0.25 -2.57
C GLY A 197 12.40 0.43 -2.87
N GLN A 198 11.85 1.64 -2.80
CA GLN A 198 10.48 1.90 -3.25
C GLN A 198 10.32 1.70 -4.76
N GLY A 199 9.11 1.30 -5.21
CA GLY A 199 8.85 0.79 -6.56
C GLY A 199 9.50 1.57 -7.69
N TYR A 200 9.06 2.80 -7.96
CA TYR A 200 9.63 3.61 -9.04
C TYR A 200 11.06 4.11 -8.77
N ARG A 201 11.46 4.32 -7.49
CA ARG A 201 12.85 4.65 -7.12
C ARG A 201 13.78 3.50 -7.51
N ARG A 202 13.41 2.27 -7.24
CA ARG A 202 14.19 1.08 -7.61
C ARG A 202 14.36 0.96 -9.13
N VAL A 203 13.31 1.28 -9.88
CA VAL A 203 13.37 1.29 -11.36
C VAL A 203 14.31 2.38 -11.84
N PHE A 204 14.21 3.59 -11.27
CA PHE A 204 15.08 4.72 -11.56
C PHE A 204 16.56 4.39 -11.31
N ASP A 205 16.89 3.89 -10.12
CA ASP A 205 18.27 3.52 -9.76
C ASP A 205 18.83 2.42 -10.69
N ARG A 206 17.99 1.46 -11.10
CA ARG A 206 18.38 0.44 -12.08
C ARG A 206 18.70 1.03 -13.44
N GLU A 207 17.93 2.02 -13.93
CA GLU A 207 18.21 2.68 -15.19
C GLU A 207 19.49 3.53 -15.14
N LEU A 208 19.79 4.18 -14.01
CA LEU A 208 21.07 4.83 -13.77
C LEU A 208 22.23 3.82 -13.81
N ALA A 209 22.08 2.69 -13.11
CA ALA A 209 23.10 1.65 -13.05
C ALA A 209 23.44 1.06 -14.44
N LYS A 210 22.46 0.91 -15.34
CA LYS A 210 22.71 0.50 -16.74
C LYS A 210 23.65 1.45 -17.48
N LYS A 211 23.69 2.71 -17.07
CA LYS A 211 24.58 3.74 -17.61
C LYS A 211 25.88 3.90 -16.80
N SER A 212 26.10 3.03 -15.78
CA SER A 212 27.19 3.16 -14.81
C SER A 212 27.17 4.50 -14.08
N LEU A 213 25.97 4.98 -13.75
CA LEU A 213 25.70 6.21 -13.03
C LEU A 213 25.00 5.89 -11.70
N GLU A 214 25.20 6.78 -10.74
CA GLU A 214 24.55 6.73 -9.43
C GLU A 214 24.28 8.15 -8.95
N ILE A 215 23.15 8.35 -8.26
CA ILE A 215 22.82 9.60 -7.60
C ILE A 215 22.77 9.32 -6.10
N THR A 216 23.59 10.06 -5.35
CA THR A 216 23.51 10.10 -3.89
C THR A 216 22.63 11.28 -3.50
N PRO A 217 21.37 11.06 -3.08
CA PRO A 217 20.49 12.16 -2.72
C PRO A 217 20.97 12.86 -1.43
N VAL A 218 20.69 14.16 -1.33
CA VAL A 218 20.95 14.93 -0.10
C VAL A 218 19.88 14.70 0.96
N LEU A 219 18.69 14.19 0.53
CA LEU A 219 17.60 13.79 1.40
C LEU A 219 16.84 12.64 0.75
N GLU A 220 16.54 11.63 1.56
CA GLU A 220 15.62 10.53 1.21
C GLU A 220 14.41 10.58 2.14
N ILE A 221 13.21 10.59 1.55
CA ILE A 221 11.94 10.64 2.30
C ILE A 221 10.79 10.12 1.46
N GLY A 222 9.94 9.22 2.01
CA GLY A 222 8.81 8.63 1.31
C GLY A 222 7.66 9.59 0.98
N ARG A 223 7.60 10.76 1.64
CA ARG A 223 6.53 11.75 1.52
C ARG A 223 6.74 12.68 0.33
N THR A 224 5.98 12.45 -0.76
CA THR A 224 6.10 13.24 -1.99
C THR A 224 5.61 14.69 -1.85
N ASP A 225 4.66 14.95 -0.95
CA ASP A 225 4.20 16.30 -0.61
C ASP A 225 5.33 17.15 0.02
N ILE A 226 6.15 16.54 0.88
CA ILE A 226 7.33 17.20 1.46
C ILE A 226 8.38 17.44 0.38
N ILE A 227 8.65 16.44 -0.49
CA ILE A 227 9.61 16.59 -1.58
C ILE A 227 9.21 17.76 -2.47
N THR A 228 7.98 17.81 -2.95
CA THR A 228 7.50 18.87 -3.85
C THR A 228 7.56 20.25 -3.19
N SER A 229 7.20 20.37 -1.91
CA SER A 229 7.30 21.61 -1.16
C SER A 229 8.75 22.11 -1.03
N MET A 230 9.71 21.20 -0.84
CA MET A 230 11.14 21.56 -0.71
C MET A 230 11.74 21.98 -2.05
N ILE A 231 11.46 21.25 -3.14
CA ILE A 231 12.00 21.60 -4.46
C ILE A 231 11.40 22.90 -5.01
N ALA A 232 10.14 23.21 -4.69
CA ALA A 232 9.52 24.47 -5.07
C ALA A 232 10.26 25.71 -4.52
N GLN A 233 10.95 25.56 -3.37
CA GLN A 233 11.66 26.63 -2.69
C GLN A 233 13.19 26.57 -2.86
N SER A 234 13.67 25.70 -3.75
CA SER A 234 15.12 25.45 -3.91
C SER A 234 15.51 25.12 -5.35
N ASP A 235 16.81 24.95 -5.59
CA ASP A 235 17.37 24.49 -6.87
C ASP A 235 17.52 22.94 -6.90
N MET A 236 16.96 22.24 -5.91
CA MET A 236 17.06 20.79 -5.82
C MET A 236 16.21 20.12 -6.90
N ILE A 237 16.58 18.90 -7.24
CA ILE A 237 15.93 18.11 -8.30
C ILE A 237 15.30 16.87 -7.67
N SER A 238 14.16 16.46 -8.20
CA SER A 238 13.56 15.17 -7.90
C SER A 238 13.11 14.48 -9.18
N TYR A 239 12.80 13.17 -9.07
CA TYR A 239 12.19 12.36 -10.13
C TYR A 239 10.88 11.82 -9.63
N LEU A 240 9.76 12.35 -10.09
CA LEU A 240 8.42 12.12 -9.52
C LEU A 240 7.37 11.84 -10.61
N PRO A 241 6.29 11.12 -10.25
CA PRO A 241 5.14 10.93 -11.14
C PRO A 241 4.40 12.25 -11.39
N ASP A 242 3.86 12.39 -12.61
CA ASP A 242 3.18 13.62 -13.02
C ASP A 242 1.96 13.94 -12.17
N PHE A 243 1.21 12.94 -11.71
CA PHE A 243 0.02 13.18 -10.87
C PHE A 243 0.36 13.87 -9.55
N VAL A 244 1.59 13.65 -9.01
CA VAL A 244 2.07 14.34 -7.81
C VAL A 244 2.46 15.79 -8.10
N THR A 245 3.06 16.04 -9.26
CA THR A 245 3.70 17.33 -9.57
C THR A 245 2.80 18.28 -10.35
N LYS A 246 1.80 17.74 -11.07
CA LYS A 246 0.92 18.49 -11.96
C LYS A 246 0.29 19.74 -11.34
N PRO A 247 -0.27 19.72 -10.11
CA PRO A 247 -0.83 20.93 -9.52
C PRO A 247 0.19 22.05 -9.35
N LEU A 248 1.43 21.72 -8.99
CA LEU A 248 2.51 22.70 -8.80
C LEU A 248 3.16 23.13 -10.11
N ILE A 249 3.11 22.31 -11.14
CA ILE A 249 3.47 22.70 -12.52
C ILE A 249 2.43 23.71 -13.06
N GLU A 250 1.14 23.44 -12.86
CA GLU A 250 0.06 24.31 -13.31
C GLU A 250 0.04 25.65 -12.55
N SER A 251 0.40 25.68 -11.25
CA SER A 251 0.57 26.93 -10.49
C SER A 251 1.87 27.67 -10.83
N GLY A 252 2.80 27.06 -11.55
CA GLY A 252 4.09 27.64 -11.92
C GLY A 252 5.14 27.62 -10.81
N GLU A 253 4.94 26.85 -9.76
CA GLU A 253 5.91 26.67 -8.67
C GLU A 253 7.02 25.71 -9.05
N LEU A 254 6.70 24.67 -9.82
CA LEU A 254 7.63 23.69 -10.35
C LEU A 254 7.71 23.74 -11.87
N VAL A 255 8.82 23.22 -12.40
CA VAL A 255 9.00 23.01 -13.84
C VAL A 255 9.57 21.63 -14.14
N TYR A 256 9.14 21.01 -15.23
CA TYR A 256 9.75 19.80 -15.75
C TYR A 256 11.11 20.11 -16.38
N LEU A 257 12.06 19.22 -16.15
CA LEU A 257 13.35 19.24 -16.85
C LEU A 257 13.29 18.32 -18.08
N ASP A 258 13.67 18.85 -19.21
CA ASP A 258 13.73 18.13 -20.49
C ASP A 258 15.01 17.27 -20.56
N VAL A 259 14.99 16.12 -19.88
CA VAL A 259 16.10 15.16 -19.85
C VAL A 259 15.87 14.09 -20.91
N CYS A 260 16.65 14.12 -21.99
CA CYS A 260 16.37 13.36 -23.22
C CYS A 260 16.95 11.93 -23.25
N ASP A 261 17.87 11.60 -22.35
CA ASP A 261 18.57 10.30 -22.35
C ASP A 261 18.15 9.34 -21.23
N MET A 262 17.06 9.66 -20.53
CA MET A 262 16.44 8.78 -19.53
C MET A 262 15.01 8.47 -19.96
N ASN A 263 14.76 7.20 -20.28
CA ASN A 263 13.42 6.69 -20.57
C ASN A 263 13.11 5.57 -19.58
N ILE A 264 12.18 5.83 -18.68
CA ILE A 264 11.85 4.93 -17.56
C ILE A 264 10.37 4.62 -17.62
N ASP A 265 10.06 3.33 -17.82
CA ASP A 265 8.69 2.84 -17.88
C ASP A 265 8.20 2.47 -16.49
N ILE A 266 7.32 3.29 -15.94
CA ILE A 266 6.64 3.04 -14.66
C ILE A 266 5.17 2.73 -14.93
N TRP A 267 4.68 1.70 -14.27
CA TRP A 267 3.31 1.22 -14.38
C TRP A 267 2.59 1.34 -13.05
N LYS A 268 1.41 1.93 -13.08
CA LYS A 268 0.40 1.83 -12.03
C LYS A 268 -0.42 0.60 -12.32
N GLN A 269 -0.49 -0.36 -11.39
CA GLN A 269 -1.25 -1.59 -11.58
C GLN A 269 -2.13 -1.85 -10.36
N LEU A 270 -3.41 -2.10 -10.60
CA LEU A 270 -4.39 -2.56 -9.62
C LEU A 270 -4.41 -4.08 -9.64
N ILE A 271 -3.99 -4.70 -8.55
CA ILE A 271 -3.71 -6.13 -8.50
C ILE A 271 -4.42 -6.77 -7.30
N TYR A 272 -4.94 -7.99 -7.49
CA TYR A 272 -5.39 -8.86 -6.42
C TYR A 272 -4.97 -10.31 -6.69
N HIS A 273 -4.94 -11.15 -5.65
CA HIS A 273 -4.54 -12.54 -5.79
C HIS A 273 -5.62 -13.35 -6.53
N LYS A 274 -5.24 -14.24 -7.46
CA LYS A 274 -6.19 -15.01 -8.31
C LYS A 274 -7.19 -15.86 -7.52
N ASN A 275 -6.80 -16.34 -6.34
CA ASN A 275 -7.64 -17.15 -5.47
C ASN A 275 -8.45 -16.29 -4.48
N LYS A 276 -8.37 -14.96 -4.58
CA LYS A 276 -9.14 -14.07 -3.72
C LYS A 276 -10.62 -14.19 -4.06
N TRP A 277 -11.42 -14.44 -3.04
CA TRP A 277 -12.88 -14.31 -3.17
C TRP A 277 -13.24 -12.83 -3.29
N LEU A 278 -13.85 -12.49 -4.41
CA LEU A 278 -14.31 -11.13 -4.67
C LEU A 278 -15.68 -10.91 -4.04
N SER A 279 -15.72 -10.35 -2.83
CA SER A 279 -16.97 -9.89 -2.22
C SER A 279 -17.64 -8.81 -3.09
N ARG A 280 -18.91 -8.49 -2.80
CA ARG A 280 -19.63 -7.41 -3.50
C ARG A 280 -18.94 -6.06 -3.26
N SER A 281 -18.51 -5.79 -2.04
CA SER A 281 -17.76 -4.57 -1.69
C SER A 281 -16.45 -4.45 -2.46
N MET A 282 -15.69 -5.54 -2.54
CA MET A 282 -14.42 -5.57 -3.28
C MET A 282 -14.61 -5.34 -4.78
N LYS A 283 -15.62 -5.98 -5.40
CA LYS A 283 -15.96 -5.75 -6.82
C LYS A 283 -16.34 -4.29 -7.07
N THR A 284 -17.20 -3.74 -6.21
CA THR A 284 -17.62 -2.34 -6.27
C THR A 284 -16.44 -1.39 -6.18
N PHE A 285 -15.50 -1.65 -5.25
CA PHE A 285 -14.29 -0.85 -5.10
C PHE A 285 -13.38 -0.96 -6.33
N ILE A 286 -13.11 -2.18 -6.81
CA ILE A 286 -12.26 -2.40 -7.98
C ILE A 286 -12.82 -1.67 -9.20
N ASP A 287 -14.13 -1.74 -9.43
CA ASP A 287 -14.77 -1.08 -10.58
C ASP A 287 -14.73 0.44 -10.43
N TYR A 288 -14.96 0.96 -9.22
CA TYR A 288 -14.81 2.38 -8.95
C TYR A 288 -13.38 2.88 -9.21
N VAL A 289 -12.37 2.18 -8.70
CA VAL A 289 -10.95 2.56 -8.87
C VAL A 289 -10.53 2.50 -10.34
N LYS A 290 -10.99 1.50 -11.11
CA LYS A 290 -10.73 1.43 -12.55
C LYS A 290 -11.20 2.66 -13.32
N GLU A 291 -12.32 3.23 -12.91
CA GLU A 291 -12.90 4.41 -13.55
C GLU A 291 -12.26 5.71 -13.04
N ALA A 292 -11.98 5.80 -11.74
CA ALA A 292 -11.50 7.01 -11.10
C ALA A 292 -9.98 7.23 -11.24
N GLU A 293 -9.19 6.16 -11.04
CA GLU A 293 -7.74 6.23 -10.89
C GLU A 293 -6.95 5.89 -12.16
N PHE A 294 -7.60 5.25 -13.15
CA PHE A 294 -6.95 4.78 -14.37
C PHE A 294 -7.60 5.43 -15.60
N THR A 295 -7.85 6.72 -15.53
CA THR A 295 -8.34 7.51 -16.68
C THR A 295 -7.17 7.88 -17.60
N ASN A 296 -7.41 7.83 -18.92
CA ASN A 296 -6.45 8.21 -19.95
C ASN A 296 -6.11 9.70 -19.94
#